data_ed5f65cf9b26e858245a34b65bf03890
#
_entry.id   ed5f65cf9b26e858245a34b65bf03890
#
_cell.length_a   1.000
_cell.length_b   1.000
_cell.length_c   1.000
_cell.angle_alpha   90.00
_cell.angle_beta   90.00
_cell.angle_gamma   90.00
#
_symmetry.space_group_name_H-M   'P 1'
#
loop_
_entity.id
_entity.type
_entity.pdbx_description
1 polymer ?
#
loop_
_entity_poly.entity_id
_entity_poly.type
_entity_poly.pdbx_seq_one_letter_code
_entity_poly.pdbx_strand_id
1 'polypeptide(L)'
;MSKYKEILRLLSTTGLSGRQIASQLHVGRDSVAAVRQASSSLKLQWEEVKDKSEDEIHQTLFPREKQESIQVKPDFNEMLKDYDRIPGMTKKVLWEDYVKEVQATGGIPYQYSQFCELFAREAAVNNATMHKQHKPGERIEVDWAGTKVPITDPDTGEVTYGYMFVAVLPYSQYAYAEILPDMKLENWIGAHVNMYEFFRGVTPILFCDNLKTGILSHPEMGDWVENPSYREMADYYDTAILAAPVRTPKAKASVEGTVGKLTSKIIARLYKQKPGSFSEAGKLCREYLNQFNADKFEKREGSRLEEFMTIEKPLLHSLPREPYEYGIWKTATVQLNYHIAVDRMYYSVPFRYIHQKVRARISKYKVDIYLGDSRIASHPRLYGHPGQYSTNPEHMPANHKKALDWSGDRFRKWAESIGPSVYEVIDQLLKSYKVEEQGYNACMSILKFADKYTPERLEKTCAKALSVITVPRYKDIKTIGE
;
A
#
# COMPACT_ATOMS: atom_id res chain seq x y z
N MET A 1 19.22 -47.98 16.53
CA MET A 1 18.53 -48.03 17.83
C MET A 1 19.34 -48.91 18.75
N SER A 2 19.64 -48.46 19.95
CA SER A 2 20.34 -49.21 20.96
C SER A 2 19.42 -50.33 21.46
N LYS A 3 19.96 -51.53 21.65
CA LYS A 3 19.19 -52.75 22.04
C LYS A 3 19.61 -53.27 23.43
N TYR A 4 19.74 -52.32 24.38
CA TYR A 4 20.25 -52.66 25.72
C TYR A 4 19.34 -53.63 26.47
N LYS A 5 18.02 -53.47 26.34
CA LYS A 5 17.02 -54.36 26.95
C LYS A 5 17.14 -55.81 26.41
N GLU A 6 17.27 -55.97 25.09
CA GLU A 6 17.39 -57.26 24.45
C GLU A 6 18.71 -57.93 24.79
N ILE A 7 19.83 -57.16 24.83
CA ILE A 7 21.14 -57.66 25.25
C ILE A 7 21.07 -58.19 26.70
N LEU A 8 20.47 -57.43 27.61
CA LEU A 8 20.33 -57.78 29.01
C LEU A 8 19.48 -59.03 29.22
N ARG A 9 18.34 -59.11 28.48
CA ARG A 9 17.52 -60.31 28.42
C ARG A 9 18.30 -61.53 28.04
N LEU A 10 18.98 -61.52 26.90
CA LEU A 10 19.74 -62.69 26.40
C LEU A 10 20.93 -63.05 27.32
N LEU A 11 21.57 -62.07 27.94
CA LEU A 11 22.63 -62.35 28.93
C LEU A 11 22.09 -63.04 30.20
N SER A 12 20.88 -62.75 30.61
CA SER A 12 20.26 -63.26 31.86
C SER A 12 19.49 -64.58 31.65
N THR A 13 18.85 -64.75 30.48
CA THR A 13 17.94 -65.89 30.23
C THR A 13 18.52 -66.99 29.36
N THR A 14 19.70 -66.80 28.74
CA THR A 14 20.31 -67.76 27.86
C THR A 14 21.76 -68.00 28.18
N GLY A 15 22.31 -69.16 27.86
CA GLY A 15 23.74 -69.49 27.97
C GLY A 15 24.59 -68.99 26.78
N LEU A 16 24.12 -68.04 25.98
CA LEU A 16 24.81 -67.56 24.78
C LEU A 16 26.05 -66.76 25.12
N SER A 17 27.13 -66.99 24.35
CA SER A 17 28.31 -66.20 24.46
C SER A 17 28.08 -64.76 23.95
N GLY A 18 28.86 -63.80 24.44
CA GLY A 18 28.77 -62.41 23.99
C GLY A 18 28.93 -62.23 22.45
N ARG A 19 29.68 -63.11 21.78
CA ARG A 19 29.81 -63.18 20.33
C ARG A 19 28.50 -63.57 19.64
N GLN A 20 27.81 -64.57 20.17
CA GLN A 20 26.53 -65.06 19.64
C GLN A 20 25.44 -64.00 19.81
N ILE A 21 25.41 -63.33 20.97
CA ILE A 21 24.46 -62.27 21.23
C ILE A 21 24.69 -61.07 20.28
N ALA A 22 25.96 -60.68 20.09
CA ALA A 22 26.31 -59.58 19.18
C ALA A 22 25.90 -59.90 17.74
N SER A 23 26.12 -61.13 17.29
CA SER A 23 25.71 -61.59 15.95
C SER A 23 24.21 -61.65 15.79
N GLN A 24 23.49 -62.16 16.79
CA GLN A 24 22.02 -62.34 16.75
C GLN A 24 21.28 -61.00 16.75
N LEU A 25 21.78 -60.01 17.51
CA LEU A 25 21.16 -58.71 17.62
C LEU A 25 21.70 -57.67 16.63
N HIS A 26 22.71 -58.06 15.82
CA HIS A 26 23.42 -57.15 14.91
C HIS A 26 23.96 -55.89 15.61
N VAL A 27 24.60 -56.07 16.76
CA VAL A 27 25.22 -54.99 17.56
C VAL A 27 26.74 -55.22 17.70
N GLY A 28 27.47 -54.16 18.07
CA GLY A 28 28.90 -54.25 18.32
C GLY A 28 29.20 -55.15 19.52
N ARG A 29 30.30 -55.94 19.47
CA ARG A 29 30.77 -56.79 20.59
C ARG A 29 31.06 -55.96 21.84
N ASP A 30 31.59 -54.74 21.65
CA ASP A 30 31.91 -53.83 22.73
C ASP A 30 30.64 -53.39 23.49
N SER A 31 29.54 -53.19 22.76
CA SER A 31 28.23 -52.84 23.36
C SER A 31 27.70 -53.98 24.25
N VAL A 32 27.85 -55.25 23.82
CA VAL A 32 27.47 -56.42 24.63
C VAL A 32 28.38 -56.58 25.85
N ALA A 33 29.69 -56.34 25.69
CA ALA A 33 30.66 -56.39 26.79
C ALA A 33 30.35 -55.28 27.83
N ALA A 34 30.07 -54.04 27.39
CA ALA A 34 29.71 -52.94 28.27
C ALA A 34 28.45 -53.21 29.08
N VAL A 35 27.39 -53.74 28.44
CA VAL A 35 26.12 -54.09 29.12
C VAL A 35 26.38 -55.22 30.12
N ARG A 36 27.17 -56.26 29.76
CA ARG A 36 27.53 -57.38 30.68
C ARG A 36 28.28 -56.86 31.92
N GLN A 37 29.26 -55.99 31.69
CA GLN A 37 30.07 -55.43 32.80
C GLN A 37 29.22 -54.56 33.70
N ALA A 38 28.38 -53.63 33.14
CA ALA A 38 27.51 -52.77 33.91
C ALA A 38 26.47 -53.57 34.70
N SER A 39 25.81 -54.55 34.08
CA SER A 39 24.79 -55.39 34.77
C SER A 39 25.42 -56.25 35.88
N SER A 40 26.60 -56.76 35.67
CA SER A 40 27.32 -57.54 36.72
C SER A 40 27.75 -56.67 37.89
N SER A 41 28.25 -55.46 37.63
CA SER A 41 28.64 -54.50 38.67
C SER A 41 27.46 -54.03 39.51
N LEU A 42 26.32 -53.85 38.89
CA LEU A 42 25.09 -53.39 39.53
C LEU A 42 24.25 -54.55 40.10
N LYS A 43 24.67 -55.83 39.88
CA LYS A 43 23.95 -57.07 40.28
C LYS A 43 22.49 -57.07 39.79
N LEU A 44 22.20 -56.47 38.62
CA LEU A 44 20.89 -56.36 38.05
C LEU A 44 20.35 -57.71 37.57
N GLN A 45 19.15 -58.08 38.02
CA GLN A 45 18.41 -59.26 37.58
C GLN A 45 17.42 -58.86 36.49
N TRP A 46 17.20 -59.72 35.46
CA TRP A 46 16.24 -59.45 34.38
C TRP A 46 14.82 -59.14 34.89
N GLU A 47 14.38 -59.85 35.95
CA GLU A 47 13.07 -59.65 36.53
C GLU A 47 12.83 -58.23 37.07
N GLU A 48 13.90 -57.51 37.46
CA GLU A 48 13.83 -56.15 38.03
C GLU A 48 13.74 -55.07 36.94
N VAL A 49 14.07 -55.42 35.70
CA VAL A 49 14.17 -54.45 34.61
C VAL A 49 13.30 -54.78 33.40
N LYS A 50 12.61 -55.93 33.39
CA LYS A 50 11.82 -56.38 32.24
C LYS A 50 10.71 -55.40 31.85
N ASP A 51 10.13 -54.67 32.80
CA ASP A 51 9.01 -53.72 32.60
C ASP A 51 9.51 -52.29 32.32
N LYS A 52 10.81 -52.01 32.42
CA LYS A 52 11.40 -50.71 32.13
C LYS A 52 11.56 -50.48 30.64
N SER A 53 11.52 -49.20 30.24
CA SER A 53 11.79 -48.75 28.85
C SER A 53 13.28 -48.89 28.53
N GLU A 54 13.62 -48.86 27.23
CA GLU A 54 15.00 -48.91 26.76
C GLU A 54 15.85 -47.76 27.34
N ASP A 55 15.27 -46.55 27.43
CA ASP A 55 15.95 -45.38 27.99
C ASP A 55 16.20 -45.47 29.49
N GLU A 56 15.23 -45.99 30.26
CA GLU A 56 15.37 -46.23 31.72
C GLU A 56 16.44 -47.29 31.98
N ILE A 57 16.49 -48.35 31.19
CA ILE A 57 17.53 -49.37 31.27
C ILE A 57 18.91 -48.78 30.95
N HIS A 58 18.99 -47.95 29.88
CA HIS A 58 20.24 -47.25 29.55
C HIS A 58 20.73 -46.36 30.71
N GLN A 59 19.83 -45.57 31.32
CA GLN A 59 20.18 -44.71 32.46
C GLN A 59 20.58 -45.52 33.69
N THR A 60 19.98 -46.69 33.90
CA THR A 60 20.32 -47.59 35.01
C THR A 60 21.70 -48.24 34.79
N LEU A 61 21.98 -48.72 33.59
CA LEU A 61 23.27 -49.38 33.29
C LEU A 61 24.43 -48.39 33.18
N PHE A 62 24.15 -47.22 32.64
CA PHE A 62 25.14 -46.17 32.38
C PHE A 62 24.63 -44.85 32.95
N PRO A 63 24.57 -44.70 34.29
CA PRO A 63 24.17 -43.43 34.87
C PRO A 63 25.11 -42.37 34.36
N ARG A 64 24.60 -41.40 33.62
CA ARG A 64 25.39 -40.21 33.33
C ARG A 64 25.68 -39.59 34.68
N GLU A 65 26.95 -39.64 35.12
CA GLU A 65 27.40 -38.71 36.14
C GLU A 65 27.03 -37.33 35.61
N LYS A 66 26.11 -36.67 36.25
CA LYS A 66 25.98 -35.22 36.12
C LYS A 66 27.30 -34.69 36.66
N GLN A 67 28.30 -34.53 35.77
CA GLN A 67 29.35 -33.58 36.05
C GLN A 67 28.61 -32.27 36.25
N GLU A 68 28.38 -31.86 37.48
CA GLU A 68 28.04 -30.50 37.81
C GLU A 68 29.10 -29.67 37.13
N SER A 69 28.70 -28.92 36.09
CA SER A 69 29.61 -28.09 35.35
C SER A 69 30.18 -27.10 36.34
N ILE A 70 31.48 -27.19 36.62
CA ILE A 70 32.21 -26.27 37.50
C ILE A 70 32.07 -24.82 37.00
N GLN A 71 31.48 -24.66 35.83
CA GLN A 71 31.21 -23.39 35.15
C GLN A 71 29.94 -22.76 35.69
N VAL A 72 30.00 -21.47 36.00
CA VAL A 72 28.88 -20.69 36.50
C VAL A 72 27.93 -20.35 35.31
N LYS A 73 26.69 -20.84 35.39
CA LYS A 73 25.68 -20.56 34.34
C LYS A 73 25.25 -19.10 34.39
N PRO A 74 25.28 -18.36 33.26
CA PRO A 74 24.76 -16.99 33.17
C PRO A 74 23.23 -16.94 33.36
N ASP A 75 22.72 -15.82 33.85
CA ASP A 75 21.28 -15.53 33.77
C ASP A 75 20.92 -15.02 32.34
N PHE A 76 20.67 -16.00 31.47
CA PHE A 76 20.30 -15.68 30.09
C PHE A 76 18.97 -14.92 29.96
N ASN A 77 18.06 -15.00 30.94
CA ASN A 77 16.79 -14.28 30.89
C ASN A 77 17.00 -12.77 31.08
N GLU A 78 17.88 -12.38 31.97
CA GLU A 78 18.25 -10.99 32.19
C GLU A 78 19.04 -10.47 30.99
N MET A 79 20.03 -11.24 30.52
CA MET A 79 20.83 -10.90 29.34
C MET A 79 20.03 -10.74 28.06
N LEU A 80 18.97 -11.52 27.86
CA LEU A 80 18.08 -11.39 26.72
C LEU A 80 17.28 -10.07 26.78
N LYS A 81 16.83 -9.68 27.97
CA LYS A 81 16.16 -8.38 28.16
C LYS A 81 17.09 -7.22 27.82
N ASP A 82 18.34 -7.29 28.25
CA ASP A 82 19.33 -6.25 27.98
C ASP A 82 19.73 -6.22 26.51
N TYR A 83 19.86 -7.38 25.88
CA TYR A 83 20.13 -7.50 24.44
C TYR A 83 19.07 -6.81 23.58
N ASP A 84 17.79 -6.94 23.97
CA ASP A 84 16.66 -6.35 23.25
C ASP A 84 16.42 -4.87 23.59
N ARG A 85 16.73 -4.44 24.82
CA ARG A 85 16.42 -3.11 25.33
C ARG A 85 17.52 -2.08 25.06
N ILE A 86 18.80 -2.50 25.12
CA ILE A 86 19.94 -1.57 25.08
C ILE A 86 20.46 -1.42 23.63
N PRO A 87 20.35 -0.22 23.01
CA PRO A 87 20.86 0.00 21.67
C PRO A 87 22.37 -0.24 21.59
N GLY A 88 22.79 -1.08 20.62
CA GLY A 88 24.22 -1.40 20.43
C GLY A 88 24.74 -2.55 21.29
N MET A 89 23.91 -3.15 22.15
CA MET A 89 24.29 -4.35 22.90
C MET A 89 24.59 -5.53 21.96
N THR A 90 25.71 -6.19 22.18
CA THR A 90 26.11 -7.36 21.38
C THR A 90 26.33 -8.57 22.28
N LYS A 91 26.22 -9.79 21.72
CA LYS A 91 26.55 -11.03 22.45
C LYS A 91 27.96 -11.02 23.00
N LYS A 92 28.87 -10.30 22.33
CA LYS A 92 30.26 -10.18 22.77
C LYS A 92 30.38 -9.36 24.04
N VAL A 93 29.69 -8.23 24.13
CA VAL A 93 29.65 -7.36 25.33
C VAL A 93 29.03 -8.11 26.50
N LEU A 94 27.87 -8.74 26.31
CA LEU A 94 27.23 -9.55 27.35
C LEU A 94 28.14 -10.67 27.89
N TRP A 95 28.87 -11.32 26.99
CA TRP A 95 29.82 -12.36 27.39
C TRP A 95 31.02 -11.78 28.17
N GLU A 96 31.55 -10.65 27.76
CA GLU A 96 32.67 -9.99 28.45
C GLU A 96 32.30 -9.54 29.86
N ASP A 97 31.08 -9.02 30.03
CA ASP A 97 30.58 -8.61 31.36
C ASP A 97 30.34 -9.84 32.24
N TYR A 98 29.71 -10.88 31.72
CA TYR A 98 29.56 -12.17 32.41
C TYR A 98 30.93 -12.76 32.83
N VAL A 99 31.93 -12.73 31.97
CA VAL A 99 33.28 -13.24 32.33
C VAL A 99 33.87 -12.46 33.50
N LYS A 100 33.74 -11.13 33.51
CA LYS A 100 34.23 -10.29 34.63
C LYS A 100 33.51 -10.62 35.94
N GLU A 101 32.19 -10.75 35.91
CA GLU A 101 31.40 -11.08 37.11
C GLU A 101 31.77 -12.46 37.68
N VAL A 102 31.85 -13.47 36.82
CA VAL A 102 32.22 -14.84 37.26
C VAL A 102 33.65 -14.91 37.78
N GLN A 103 34.60 -14.21 37.15
CA GLN A 103 35.98 -14.15 37.63
C GLN A 103 36.08 -13.41 38.98
N ALA A 104 35.30 -12.38 39.22
CA ALA A 104 35.25 -11.65 40.50
C ALA A 104 34.77 -12.56 41.65
N THR A 105 33.92 -13.54 41.38
CA THR A 105 33.44 -14.55 42.35
C THR A 105 34.30 -15.79 42.42
N GLY A 106 35.41 -15.84 41.65
CA GLY A 106 36.34 -17.02 41.62
C GLY A 106 35.78 -18.23 40.83
N GLY A 107 34.70 -18.06 40.06
CA GLY A 107 34.08 -19.09 39.25
C GLY A 107 34.78 -19.26 37.89
N ILE A 108 34.41 -20.30 37.16
CA ILE A 108 34.89 -20.55 35.79
C ILE A 108 33.80 -20.17 34.79
N PRO A 109 34.02 -19.16 33.91
CA PRO A 109 33.04 -18.77 32.91
C PRO A 109 33.01 -19.72 31.70
N TYR A 110 31.87 -19.76 30.99
CA TYR A 110 31.77 -20.42 29.68
C TYR A 110 32.66 -19.73 28.64
N GLN A 111 33.26 -20.54 27.75
CA GLN A 111 33.91 -19.99 26.56
C GLN A 111 32.90 -19.31 25.62
N TYR A 112 33.34 -18.33 24.85
CA TYR A 112 32.44 -17.52 24.00
C TYR A 112 31.55 -18.35 23.06
N SER A 113 32.10 -19.40 22.43
CA SER A 113 31.35 -20.30 21.55
C SER A 113 30.21 -21.01 22.28
N GLN A 114 30.50 -21.57 23.45
CA GLN A 114 29.52 -22.27 24.30
C GLN A 114 28.46 -21.30 24.87
N PHE A 115 28.91 -20.10 25.27
CA PHE A 115 27.99 -19.02 25.69
C PHE A 115 27.04 -18.69 24.57
N CYS A 116 27.51 -18.48 23.33
CA CYS A 116 26.66 -18.15 22.18
C CYS A 116 25.66 -19.27 21.85
N GLU A 117 26.05 -20.53 21.97
CA GLU A 117 25.16 -21.68 21.77
C GLU A 117 24.06 -21.73 22.82
N LEU A 118 24.40 -21.60 24.10
CA LEU A 118 23.44 -21.58 25.20
C LEU A 118 22.53 -20.37 25.13
N PHE A 119 23.08 -19.20 24.85
CA PHE A 119 22.28 -17.97 24.63
C PHE A 119 21.28 -18.13 23.47
N ALA A 120 21.70 -18.70 22.35
CA ALA A 120 20.81 -18.95 21.22
C ALA A 120 19.70 -19.95 21.55
N ARG A 121 20.03 -20.99 22.34
CA ARG A 121 19.04 -21.99 22.79
C ARG A 121 18.02 -21.39 23.76
N GLU A 122 18.46 -20.56 24.69
CA GLU A 122 17.58 -19.87 25.63
C GLU A 122 16.73 -18.81 24.91
N ALA A 123 17.31 -18.06 23.97
CA ALA A 123 16.59 -17.14 23.11
C ALA A 123 15.51 -17.85 22.27
N ALA A 124 15.77 -19.04 21.75
CA ALA A 124 14.79 -19.84 21.02
C ALA A 124 13.63 -20.29 21.92
N VAL A 125 13.89 -20.64 23.18
CA VAL A 125 12.85 -21.01 24.17
C VAL A 125 12.01 -19.79 24.55
N ASN A 126 12.66 -18.65 24.83
CA ASN A 126 11.97 -17.40 25.20
C ASN A 126 11.24 -16.76 23.99
N ASN A 127 11.69 -17.03 22.76
CA ASN A 127 11.03 -16.63 21.52
C ASN A 127 10.04 -17.66 21.00
N ALA A 128 9.63 -18.63 21.82
CA ALA A 128 8.56 -19.54 21.46
C ALA A 128 7.34 -18.74 21.01
N THR A 129 6.99 -18.83 19.73
CA THR A 129 5.84 -18.13 19.14
C THR A 129 4.64 -19.05 19.22
N MET A 130 3.55 -18.54 19.82
CA MET A 130 2.27 -19.22 19.78
C MET A 130 1.79 -19.31 18.32
N HIS A 131 1.39 -20.48 17.86
CA HIS A 131 0.75 -20.64 16.56
C HIS A 131 -0.56 -19.84 16.55
N LYS A 132 -0.56 -18.69 15.90
CA LYS A 132 -1.79 -17.89 15.73
C LYS A 132 -2.64 -18.56 14.65
N GLN A 133 -3.83 -18.97 15.01
CA GLN A 133 -4.83 -19.36 14.04
C GLN A 133 -5.45 -18.08 13.46
N HIS A 134 -5.28 -17.85 12.17
CA HIS A 134 -5.91 -16.75 11.47
C HIS A 134 -7.29 -17.20 10.99
N LYS A 135 -8.30 -16.35 11.18
CA LYS A 135 -9.62 -16.59 10.61
C LYS A 135 -9.61 -16.23 9.13
N PRO A 136 -10.19 -17.05 8.26
CA PRO A 136 -10.23 -16.78 6.84
C PRO A 136 -11.06 -15.52 6.56
N GLY A 137 -10.56 -14.66 5.66
CA GLY A 137 -11.24 -13.43 5.22
C GLY A 137 -11.34 -12.30 6.26
N GLU A 138 -10.75 -12.46 7.47
CA GLU A 138 -10.88 -11.48 8.55
C GLU A 138 -10.02 -10.23 8.29
N ARG A 139 -8.82 -10.39 7.75
CA ARG A 139 -7.90 -9.28 7.54
C ARG A 139 -6.95 -9.46 6.36
N ILE A 140 -6.52 -8.35 5.80
CA ILE A 140 -5.35 -8.24 4.91
C ILE A 140 -4.22 -7.57 5.68
N GLU A 141 -3.02 -8.09 5.56
CA GLU A 141 -1.82 -7.50 6.14
C GLU A 141 -0.97 -6.90 5.02
N VAL A 142 -0.56 -5.63 5.16
CA VAL A 142 0.19 -4.89 4.13
C VAL A 142 1.51 -4.36 4.66
N ASP A 143 2.52 -4.36 3.78
CA ASP A 143 3.86 -3.83 4.10
C ASP A 143 4.63 -3.45 2.83
N TRP A 144 5.75 -2.73 3.00
CA TRP A 144 6.75 -2.52 1.97
C TRP A 144 7.89 -3.52 2.13
N ALA A 145 8.31 -4.13 1.02
CA ALA A 145 9.55 -4.91 1.04
C ALA A 145 10.75 -3.98 1.33
N GLY A 146 11.61 -4.38 2.26
CA GLY A 146 12.77 -3.57 2.63
C GLY A 146 13.81 -3.42 1.51
N THR A 147 13.83 -4.34 0.55
CA THR A 147 14.76 -4.34 -0.59
C THR A 147 14.13 -3.64 -1.78
N LYS A 148 14.84 -2.66 -2.36
CA LYS A 148 14.42 -1.95 -3.56
C LYS A 148 14.70 -2.77 -4.83
N VAL A 149 13.92 -2.54 -5.89
CA VAL A 149 14.09 -3.19 -7.19
C VAL A 149 14.84 -2.25 -8.12
N PRO A 150 16.02 -2.62 -8.65
CA PRO A 150 16.73 -1.80 -9.64
C PRO A 150 16.02 -1.90 -11.00
N ILE A 151 15.84 -0.75 -11.63
CA ILE A 151 15.30 -0.61 -12.97
C ILE A 151 16.36 0.13 -13.78
N THR A 152 16.90 -0.51 -14.79
CA THR A 152 18.03 0.01 -15.57
C THR A 152 17.52 0.45 -16.93
N ASP A 153 17.57 1.74 -17.21
CA ASP A 153 17.24 2.27 -18.52
C ASP A 153 18.16 1.66 -19.60
N PRO A 154 17.61 1.00 -20.63
CA PRO A 154 18.42 0.30 -21.63
C PRO A 154 19.24 1.23 -22.53
N ASP A 155 18.81 2.49 -22.69
CA ASP A 155 19.44 3.44 -23.59
C ASP A 155 20.53 4.25 -22.89
N THR A 156 20.27 4.67 -21.63
CA THR A 156 21.20 5.53 -20.86
C THR A 156 22.05 4.76 -19.87
N GLY A 157 21.64 3.55 -19.48
CA GLY A 157 22.26 2.77 -18.40
C GLY A 157 21.98 3.33 -16.99
N GLU A 158 21.14 4.37 -16.88
CA GLU A 158 20.75 4.93 -15.57
C GLU A 158 19.95 3.93 -14.74
N VAL A 159 20.27 3.82 -13.47
CA VAL A 159 19.57 2.92 -12.54
C VAL A 159 18.64 3.73 -11.64
N THR A 160 17.35 3.52 -11.80
CA THR A 160 16.33 3.98 -10.86
C THR A 160 15.88 2.84 -9.95
N TYR A 161 15.23 3.16 -8.84
CA TYR A 161 14.79 2.15 -7.88
C TYR A 161 13.27 2.16 -7.70
N GLY A 162 12.67 0.98 -7.82
CA GLY A 162 11.28 0.73 -7.47
C GLY A 162 11.14 0.19 -6.04
N TYR A 163 9.97 0.38 -5.45
CA TYR A 163 9.58 -0.10 -4.13
C TYR A 163 8.48 -1.14 -4.30
N MET A 164 8.64 -2.31 -3.69
CA MET A 164 7.64 -3.37 -3.79
C MET A 164 6.66 -3.27 -2.62
N PHE A 165 5.40 -2.95 -2.93
CA PHE A 165 4.27 -3.10 -2.03
C PHE A 165 3.86 -4.57 -1.96
N VAL A 166 3.54 -5.07 -0.77
CA VAL A 166 3.11 -6.45 -0.54
C VAL A 166 1.87 -6.46 0.32
N ALA A 167 0.90 -7.28 -0.05
CA ALA A 167 -0.28 -7.57 0.76
C ALA A 167 -0.51 -9.08 0.85
N VAL A 168 -0.94 -9.56 2.01
CA VAL A 168 -1.12 -10.99 2.29
C VAL A 168 -2.41 -11.21 3.05
N LEU A 169 -3.16 -12.22 2.65
CA LEU A 169 -4.24 -12.82 3.45
C LEU A 169 -3.61 -13.88 4.36
N PRO A 170 -3.58 -13.69 5.70
CA PRO A 170 -2.78 -14.54 6.59
C PRO A 170 -3.20 -16.00 6.64
N TYR A 171 -4.47 -16.31 6.38
CA TYR A 171 -4.99 -17.68 6.41
C TYR A 171 -4.46 -18.52 5.23
N SER A 172 -4.75 -18.13 4.00
CA SER A 172 -4.30 -18.82 2.77
C SER A 172 -2.84 -18.53 2.42
N GLN A 173 -2.27 -17.47 2.96
CA GLN A 173 -1.00 -16.85 2.53
C GLN A 173 -1.04 -16.40 1.07
N TYR A 174 -2.25 -16.21 0.49
CA TYR A 174 -2.43 -15.65 -0.84
C TYR A 174 -1.98 -14.20 -0.84
N ALA A 175 -1.10 -13.87 -1.78
CA ALA A 175 -0.38 -12.61 -1.73
C ALA A 175 -0.62 -11.76 -2.99
N TYR A 176 -0.51 -10.45 -2.80
CA TYR A 176 -0.41 -9.44 -3.83
C TYR A 176 0.94 -8.72 -3.73
N ALA A 177 1.51 -8.34 -4.87
CA ALA A 177 2.70 -7.50 -4.92
C ALA A 177 2.67 -6.59 -6.14
N GLU A 178 3.17 -5.35 -5.96
CA GLU A 178 3.26 -4.34 -7.00
C GLU A 178 4.53 -3.51 -6.83
N ILE A 179 5.16 -3.10 -7.94
CA ILE A 179 6.37 -2.28 -7.93
C ILE A 179 5.99 -0.84 -8.27
N LEU A 180 6.33 0.08 -7.39
CA LEU A 180 5.96 1.49 -7.45
C LEU A 180 7.20 2.39 -7.43
N PRO A 181 7.11 3.59 -8.02
CA PRO A 181 8.27 4.49 -8.13
C PRO A 181 8.68 5.11 -6.80
N ASP A 182 7.78 5.26 -5.87
CA ASP A 182 8.04 5.78 -4.53
C ASP A 182 7.00 5.28 -3.51
N MET A 183 7.23 5.60 -2.23
CA MET A 183 6.37 5.22 -1.10
C MET A 183 5.44 6.38 -0.68
N LYS A 184 5.16 7.35 -1.56
CA LYS A 184 4.28 8.46 -1.25
C LYS A 184 2.82 8.01 -1.08
N LEU A 185 2.03 8.86 -0.42
CA LEU A 185 0.64 8.57 -0.07
C LEU A 185 -0.22 8.22 -1.30
N GLU A 186 -0.03 8.88 -2.43
CA GLU A 186 -0.74 8.59 -3.68
C GLU A 186 -0.49 7.16 -4.15
N ASN A 187 0.78 6.74 -4.18
CA ASN A 187 1.17 5.38 -4.56
C ASN A 187 0.75 4.35 -3.52
N TRP A 188 0.81 4.70 -2.23
CA TRP A 188 0.34 3.85 -1.14
C TRP A 188 -1.16 3.56 -1.28
N ILE A 189 -1.98 4.57 -1.44
CA ILE A 189 -3.44 4.42 -1.64
C ILE A 189 -3.74 3.71 -2.96
N GLY A 190 -3.04 4.06 -4.05
CA GLY A 190 -3.19 3.39 -5.34
C GLY A 190 -2.91 1.89 -5.26
N ALA A 191 -1.86 1.49 -4.53
CA ALA A 191 -1.53 0.08 -4.32
C ALA A 191 -2.65 -0.68 -3.57
N HIS A 192 -3.30 -0.04 -2.59
CA HIS A 192 -4.45 -0.64 -1.90
C HIS A 192 -5.65 -0.82 -2.83
N VAL A 193 -5.93 0.16 -3.66
CA VAL A 193 -7.01 0.04 -4.67
C VAL A 193 -6.73 -1.13 -5.62
N ASN A 194 -5.51 -1.20 -6.17
CA ASN A 194 -5.10 -2.30 -7.06
C ASN A 194 -5.10 -3.66 -6.35
N MET A 195 -4.76 -3.70 -5.08
CA MET A 195 -4.80 -4.88 -4.22
C MET A 195 -6.23 -5.40 -4.06
N TYR A 196 -7.19 -4.54 -3.73
CA TYR A 196 -8.60 -4.93 -3.60
C TYR A 196 -9.17 -5.44 -4.93
N GLU A 197 -8.84 -4.79 -6.05
CA GLU A 197 -9.20 -5.26 -7.39
C GLU A 197 -8.60 -6.64 -7.69
N PHE A 198 -7.36 -6.90 -7.28
CA PHE A 198 -6.71 -8.19 -7.45
C PHE A 198 -7.39 -9.30 -6.62
N PHE A 199 -7.68 -9.05 -5.35
CA PHE A 199 -8.40 -10.00 -4.48
C PHE A 199 -9.88 -10.12 -4.86
N ARG A 200 -10.42 -9.16 -5.62
CA ARG A 200 -11.85 -9.05 -5.94
C ARG A 200 -12.73 -9.04 -4.70
N GLY A 201 -12.30 -8.30 -3.68
CA GLY A 201 -13.02 -8.16 -2.43
C GLY A 201 -12.21 -7.47 -1.35
N VAL A 202 -12.86 -7.17 -0.25
CA VAL A 202 -12.34 -6.42 0.89
C VAL A 202 -12.49 -7.23 2.16
N THR A 203 -11.50 -7.15 3.06
CA THR A 203 -11.62 -7.71 4.41
C THR A 203 -12.11 -6.64 5.40
N PRO A 204 -12.79 -7.03 6.49
CA PRO A 204 -13.19 -6.09 7.55
C PRO A 204 -12.02 -5.31 8.16
N ILE A 205 -10.82 -5.90 8.13
CA ILE A 205 -9.63 -5.32 8.74
C ILE A 205 -8.50 -5.19 7.72
N LEU A 206 -7.93 -3.99 7.65
CA LEU A 206 -6.70 -3.67 6.94
C LEU A 206 -5.58 -3.45 7.97
N PHE A 207 -4.68 -4.42 8.09
CA PHE A 207 -3.59 -4.37 9.06
C PHE A 207 -2.30 -3.88 8.41
N CYS A 208 -1.77 -2.75 8.87
CA CYS A 208 -0.55 -2.15 8.32
C CYS A 208 0.52 -1.95 9.41
N ASP A 209 1.78 -1.76 8.96
CA ASP A 209 2.82 -1.28 9.85
C ASP A 209 2.60 0.19 10.20
N ASN A 210 3.33 0.62 11.23
CA ASN A 210 3.40 2.01 11.68
C ASN A 210 4.15 2.88 10.67
N LEU A 211 3.68 2.92 9.43
CA LEU A 211 4.25 3.73 8.35
C LEU A 211 3.77 5.17 8.47
N LYS A 212 4.69 6.12 8.49
CA LYS A 212 4.39 7.58 8.48
C LYS A 212 3.45 8.00 7.34
N THR A 213 3.39 7.23 6.27
CA THR A 213 2.48 7.47 5.13
C THR A 213 1.02 7.18 5.48
N GLY A 214 0.77 6.16 6.29
CA GLY A 214 -0.60 5.78 6.73
C GLY A 214 -0.95 6.35 8.10
N ILE A 215 0.04 6.50 9.00
CA ILE A 215 -0.16 6.87 10.40
C ILE A 215 0.71 8.07 10.74
N LEU A 216 0.08 9.18 11.13
CA LEU A 216 0.75 10.46 11.37
C LEU A 216 1.44 10.51 12.74
N SER A 217 0.86 9.91 13.76
CA SER A 217 1.43 9.88 15.11
C SER A 217 0.96 8.69 15.92
N HIS A 218 1.84 8.21 16.81
CA HIS A 218 1.57 7.25 17.86
C HIS A 218 1.93 7.91 19.19
N PRO A 219 0.97 8.51 19.91
CA PRO A 219 1.23 8.92 21.29
C PRO A 219 1.53 7.68 22.14
N GLU A 220 2.42 7.82 23.13
CA GLU A 220 2.80 6.73 24.05
C GLU A 220 1.61 6.19 24.87
N MET A 221 0.61 7.04 25.08
CA MET A 221 -0.69 6.69 25.64
C MET A 221 -1.78 7.43 24.85
N GLY A 222 -2.55 6.71 24.05
CA GLY A 222 -3.70 7.28 23.35
C GLY A 222 -3.92 6.68 21.96
N ASP A 223 -4.96 7.16 21.30
CA ASP A 223 -5.35 6.73 19.97
C ASP A 223 -4.33 7.23 18.93
N TRP A 224 -3.97 6.35 18.04
CA TRP A 224 -3.15 6.67 16.86
C TRP A 224 -3.89 7.58 15.89
N VAL A 225 -3.18 8.46 15.22
CA VAL A 225 -3.75 9.40 14.26
C VAL A 225 -3.46 8.91 12.85
N GLU A 226 -4.49 8.48 12.15
CA GLU A 226 -4.42 8.07 10.76
C GLU A 226 -4.26 9.28 9.81
N ASN A 227 -3.65 9.04 8.65
CA ASN A 227 -3.70 10.01 7.59
C ASN A 227 -5.14 10.15 7.08
N PRO A 228 -5.72 11.38 7.02
CA PRO A 228 -7.13 11.57 6.64
C PRO A 228 -7.49 10.97 5.28
N SER A 229 -6.60 11.05 4.29
CA SER A 229 -6.85 10.46 2.96
C SER A 229 -6.79 8.93 2.99
N TYR A 230 -5.98 8.36 3.87
CA TYR A 230 -5.91 6.91 4.04
C TYR A 230 -7.18 6.40 4.72
N ARG A 231 -7.67 7.13 5.72
CA ARG A 231 -8.96 6.86 6.35
C ARG A 231 -10.12 6.99 5.38
N GLU A 232 -10.16 8.04 4.57
CA GLU A 232 -11.18 8.23 3.53
C GLU A 232 -11.25 7.01 2.57
N MET A 233 -10.09 6.46 2.19
CA MET A 233 -10.02 5.24 1.39
C MET A 233 -10.57 4.02 2.15
N ALA A 234 -10.21 3.86 3.43
CA ALA A 234 -10.69 2.75 4.23
C ALA A 234 -12.21 2.82 4.47
N ASP A 235 -12.73 4.00 4.77
CA ASP A 235 -14.19 4.25 4.91
C ASP A 235 -14.93 3.94 3.59
N TYR A 236 -14.32 4.29 2.43
CA TYR A 236 -14.88 3.99 1.11
C TYR A 236 -15.02 2.49 0.85
N TYR A 237 -14.07 1.68 1.32
CA TYR A 237 -14.07 0.22 1.17
C TYR A 237 -14.74 -0.51 2.34
N ASP A 238 -15.27 0.20 3.34
CA ASP A 238 -15.87 -0.37 4.56
C ASP A 238 -14.91 -1.33 5.28
N THR A 239 -13.66 -0.87 5.50
CA THR A 239 -12.61 -1.60 6.19
C THR A 239 -12.00 -0.76 7.31
N ALA A 240 -11.67 -1.40 8.43
CA ALA A 240 -11.03 -0.73 9.56
C ALA A 240 -9.51 -0.85 9.47
N ILE A 241 -8.79 0.28 9.54
CA ILE A 241 -7.33 0.27 9.62
C ILE A 241 -6.91 -0.12 11.03
N LEU A 242 -6.03 -1.09 11.15
CA LEU A 242 -5.34 -1.43 12.39
C LEU A 242 -3.83 -1.35 12.20
N ALA A 243 -3.16 -0.56 13.04
CA ALA A 243 -1.70 -0.50 13.05
C ALA A 243 -1.08 -1.55 13.96
N ALA A 244 0.08 -2.07 13.58
CA ALA A 244 0.88 -2.92 14.44
C ALA A 244 1.32 -2.12 15.69
N PRO A 245 1.20 -2.68 16.91
CA PRO A 245 1.73 -2.05 18.10
C PRO A 245 3.23 -1.80 17.98
N VAL A 246 3.68 -0.64 18.44
CA VAL A 246 5.11 -0.27 18.43
C VAL A 246 5.92 -1.30 19.23
N ARG A 247 7.05 -1.77 18.69
CA ARG A 247 7.98 -2.72 19.31
C ARG A 247 7.43 -4.12 19.63
N THR A 248 6.45 -4.60 18.88
CA THR A 248 5.96 -5.99 18.97
C THR A 248 6.22 -6.78 17.70
N PRO A 249 7.46 -7.25 17.43
CA PRO A 249 7.79 -8.01 16.20
C PRO A 249 6.90 -9.25 16.02
N LYS A 250 6.50 -9.89 17.12
CA LYS A 250 5.65 -11.09 17.12
C LYS A 250 4.23 -10.87 16.55
N ALA A 251 3.77 -9.61 16.41
CA ALA A 251 2.45 -9.32 15.83
C ALA A 251 2.41 -9.52 14.31
N LYS A 252 3.56 -9.45 13.63
CA LYS A 252 3.71 -9.47 12.17
C LYS A 252 4.30 -10.76 11.59
N ALA A 253 4.50 -11.80 12.39
CA ALA A 253 5.23 -13.00 11.96
C ALA A 253 4.73 -13.65 10.66
N SER A 254 3.43 -13.53 10.33
CA SER A 254 2.85 -14.07 9.10
C SER A 254 3.22 -13.25 7.87
N VAL A 255 3.15 -11.91 7.95
CA VAL A 255 3.54 -11.02 6.83
C VAL A 255 5.04 -11.07 6.62
N GLU A 256 5.84 -10.91 7.67
CA GLU A 256 7.30 -10.94 7.57
C GLU A 256 7.81 -12.22 6.91
N GLY A 257 7.24 -13.37 7.28
CA GLY A 257 7.57 -14.66 6.65
C GLY A 257 7.20 -14.72 5.18
N THR A 258 6.05 -14.17 4.79
CA THR A 258 5.59 -14.16 3.39
C THR A 258 6.30 -13.08 2.58
N VAL A 259 6.51 -11.87 3.13
CA VAL A 259 7.32 -10.81 2.52
C VAL A 259 8.74 -11.31 2.26
N GLY A 260 9.37 -12.00 3.22
CA GLY A 260 10.68 -12.60 3.03
C GLY A 260 10.74 -13.61 1.88
N LYS A 261 9.72 -14.48 1.76
CA LYS A 261 9.62 -15.44 0.64
C LYS A 261 9.38 -14.74 -0.70
N LEU A 262 8.51 -13.72 -0.74
CA LEU A 262 8.26 -12.92 -1.94
C LEU A 262 9.49 -12.13 -2.35
N THR A 263 10.19 -11.50 -1.40
CA THR A 263 11.45 -10.80 -1.64
C THR A 263 12.47 -11.72 -2.29
N SER A 264 12.66 -12.92 -1.72
CA SER A 264 13.61 -13.90 -2.27
C SER A 264 13.18 -14.40 -3.66
N LYS A 265 11.89 -14.68 -3.89
CA LYS A 265 11.42 -15.23 -5.18
C LYS A 265 11.25 -14.18 -6.28
N ILE A 266 10.80 -12.97 -5.95
CA ILE A 266 10.50 -11.92 -6.93
C ILE A 266 11.68 -10.97 -7.10
N ILE A 267 12.12 -10.34 -6.01
CA ILE A 267 13.16 -9.29 -6.10
C ILE A 267 14.48 -9.88 -6.59
N ALA A 268 14.90 -11.05 -6.09
CA ALA A 268 16.15 -11.69 -6.55
C ALA A 268 16.12 -12.00 -8.06
N ARG A 269 14.96 -12.40 -8.60
CA ARG A 269 14.81 -12.64 -10.05
C ARG A 269 14.83 -11.35 -10.86
N LEU A 270 14.18 -10.27 -10.36
CA LEU A 270 14.21 -8.95 -10.98
C LEU A 270 15.62 -8.36 -11.01
N TYR A 271 16.40 -8.55 -9.95
CA TYR A 271 17.83 -8.18 -9.94
C TYR A 271 18.61 -8.89 -11.05
N LYS A 272 18.32 -10.17 -11.29
CA LYS A 272 18.97 -10.94 -12.34
C LYS A 272 18.54 -10.52 -13.74
N GLN A 273 17.28 -10.18 -13.92
CA GLN A 273 16.70 -9.83 -15.23
C GLN A 273 16.92 -8.37 -15.62
N LYS A 274 17.16 -7.47 -14.64
CA LYS A 274 17.42 -6.04 -14.85
C LYS A 274 16.38 -5.38 -15.76
N PRO A 275 15.10 -5.27 -15.30
CA PRO A 275 14.05 -4.67 -16.13
C PRO A 275 14.40 -3.25 -16.54
N GLY A 276 14.09 -2.91 -17.81
CA GLY A 276 14.39 -1.61 -18.41
C GLY A 276 13.36 -0.51 -18.08
N SER A 277 12.20 -0.88 -17.53
CA SER A 277 11.14 0.08 -17.19
C SER A 277 10.28 -0.43 -16.02
N PHE A 278 9.54 0.51 -15.38
CA PHE A 278 8.54 0.15 -14.37
C PHE A 278 7.44 -0.76 -14.94
N SER A 279 7.05 -0.56 -16.19
CA SER A 279 6.06 -1.41 -16.87
C SER A 279 6.55 -2.85 -16.99
N GLU A 280 7.79 -3.05 -17.40
CA GLU A 280 8.41 -4.37 -17.50
C GLU A 280 8.58 -5.02 -16.12
N ALA A 281 9.11 -4.28 -15.14
CA ALA A 281 9.23 -4.74 -13.78
C ALA A 281 7.87 -5.17 -13.18
N GLY A 282 6.81 -4.42 -13.46
CA GLY A 282 5.45 -4.75 -13.06
C GLY A 282 4.90 -6.03 -13.70
N LYS A 283 5.16 -6.24 -14.99
CA LYS A 283 4.77 -7.48 -15.70
C LYS A 283 5.47 -8.71 -15.11
N LEU A 284 6.78 -8.62 -14.95
CA LEU A 284 7.59 -9.70 -14.36
C LEU A 284 7.19 -9.98 -12.91
N CYS A 285 6.95 -8.93 -12.12
CA CYS A 285 6.45 -9.06 -10.76
C CYS A 285 5.11 -9.83 -10.73
N ARG A 286 4.18 -9.49 -11.60
CA ARG A 286 2.88 -10.16 -11.71
C ARG A 286 3.02 -11.63 -12.11
N GLU A 287 3.90 -11.94 -13.04
CA GLU A 287 4.17 -13.30 -13.47
C GLU A 287 4.72 -14.16 -12.32
N TYR A 288 5.74 -13.67 -11.61
CA TYR A 288 6.32 -14.37 -10.47
C TYR A 288 5.36 -14.48 -9.28
N LEU A 289 4.52 -13.47 -9.06
CA LEU A 289 3.47 -13.50 -8.05
C LEU A 289 2.44 -14.59 -8.34
N ASN A 290 1.98 -14.67 -9.60
CA ASN A 290 1.02 -15.70 -10.01
C ASN A 290 1.60 -17.11 -9.80
N GLN A 291 2.88 -17.31 -10.17
CA GLN A 291 3.59 -18.56 -9.91
C GLN A 291 3.69 -18.86 -8.42
N PHE A 292 4.07 -17.87 -7.59
CA PHE A 292 4.17 -18.01 -6.14
C PHE A 292 2.82 -18.42 -5.51
N ASN A 293 1.73 -17.84 -5.96
CA ASN A 293 0.40 -18.15 -5.45
C ASN A 293 -0.10 -19.52 -5.90
N ALA A 294 0.30 -19.99 -7.08
CA ALA A 294 -0.04 -21.31 -7.62
C ALA A 294 0.86 -22.44 -7.10
N ASP A 295 2.07 -22.12 -6.60
CA ASP A 295 3.00 -23.11 -6.04
C ASP A 295 2.34 -23.90 -4.90
N LYS A 296 2.48 -25.24 -4.91
CA LYS A 296 2.03 -26.11 -3.82
C LYS A 296 2.77 -25.79 -2.52
N PHE A 297 2.08 -25.98 -1.41
CA PHE A 297 2.74 -25.89 -0.10
C PHE A 297 3.74 -27.02 0.11
N GLU A 298 4.86 -26.73 0.78
CA GLU A 298 5.90 -27.75 1.07
C GLU A 298 5.51 -28.71 2.20
N LYS A 299 4.68 -28.24 3.15
CA LYS A 299 4.37 -28.96 4.40
C LYS A 299 2.92 -29.40 4.54
N ARG A 300 2.06 -29.05 3.57
CA ARG A 300 0.64 -29.38 3.56
C ARG A 300 0.14 -29.49 2.12
N GLU A 301 -1.00 -30.13 1.91
CA GLU A 301 -1.63 -30.23 0.60
C GLU A 301 -2.20 -28.87 0.13
N GLY A 302 -2.39 -28.73 -1.18
CA GLY A 302 -2.97 -27.56 -1.81
C GLY A 302 -1.98 -26.45 -2.13
N SER A 303 -2.52 -25.32 -2.56
CA SER A 303 -1.79 -24.09 -2.90
C SER A 303 -2.47 -22.87 -2.26
N ARG A 304 -1.76 -21.73 -2.25
CA ARG A 304 -2.32 -20.46 -1.76
C ARG A 304 -3.55 -20.04 -2.56
N LEU A 305 -3.49 -20.23 -3.88
CA LEU A 305 -4.58 -19.90 -4.78
C LEU A 305 -5.82 -20.79 -4.51
N GLU A 306 -5.64 -22.10 -4.30
CA GLU A 306 -6.74 -23.02 -4.00
C GLU A 306 -7.43 -22.64 -2.69
N GLU A 307 -6.67 -22.45 -1.60
CA GLU A 307 -7.25 -22.04 -0.33
C GLU A 307 -7.95 -20.68 -0.39
N PHE A 308 -7.36 -19.73 -1.10
CA PHE A 308 -8.01 -18.44 -1.33
C PHE A 308 -9.33 -18.61 -2.06
N MET A 309 -9.33 -19.29 -3.19
CA MET A 309 -10.52 -19.41 -4.05
C MET A 309 -11.66 -20.18 -3.38
N THR A 310 -11.33 -21.21 -2.59
CA THR A 310 -12.32 -22.10 -1.98
C THR A 310 -12.81 -21.61 -0.63
N ILE A 311 -11.97 -20.96 0.15
CA ILE A 311 -12.26 -20.63 1.57
C ILE A 311 -12.36 -19.12 1.80
N GLU A 312 -11.35 -18.32 1.41
CA GLU A 312 -11.31 -16.90 1.78
C GLU A 312 -12.14 -16.01 0.86
N LYS A 313 -12.04 -16.20 -0.44
CA LYS A 313 -12.74 -15.34 -1.42
C LYS A 313 -14.26 -15.23 -1.20
N PRO A 314 -15.00 -16.32 -0.84
CA PRO A 314 -16.43 -16.21 -0.53
C PRO A 314 -16.75 -15.38 0.71
N LEU A 315 -15.77 -15.15 1.60
CA LEU A 315 -15.92 -14.40 2.86
C LEU A 315 -15.57 -12.92 2.72
N LEU A 316 -14.95 -12.51 1.61
CA LEU A 316 -14.63 -11.12 1.36
C LEU A 316 -15.89 -10.31 1.05
N HIS A 317 -15.96 -9.08 1.54
CA HIS A 317 -16.99 -8.12 1.14
C HIS A 317 -16.83 -7.77 -0.33
N SER A 318 -17.95 -7.51 -1.00
CA SER A 318 -17.94 -7.11 -2.42
C SER A 318 -17.31 -5.73 -2.59
N LEU A 319 -16.63 -5.55 -3.71
CA LEU A 319 -16.07 -4.25 -4.09
C LEU A 319 -17.18 -3.22 -4.36
N PRO A 320 -16.92 -1.93 -4.06
CA PRO A 320 -17.74 -0.84 -4.59
C PRO A 320 -17.80 -0.88 -6.12
N ARG A 321 -18.85 -0.27 -6.70
CA ARG A 321 -19.06 -0.26 -8.15
C ARG A 321 -17.91 0.39 -8.92
N GLU A 322 -17.32 1.42 -8.36
CA GLU A 322 -16.17 2.13 -8.92
C GLU A 322 -14.99 2.04 -7.94
N PRO A 323 -13.73 1.96 -8.42
CA PRO A 323 -12.58 1.99 -7.54
C PRO A 323 -12.42 3.37 -6.88
N TYR A 324 -11.88 3.39 -5.66
CA TYR A 324 -11.55 4.65 -4.98
C TYR A 324 -10.49 5.42 -5.77
N GLU A 325 -10.75 6.70 -6.01
CA GLU A 325 -9.80 7.61 -6.63
C GLU A 325 -9.18 8.54 -5.59
N TYR A 326 -7.87 8.46 -5.40
CA TYR A 326 -7.15 9.35 -4.50
C TYR A 326 -7.30 10.81 -4.91
N GLY A 327 -7.55 11.69 -3.95
CA GLY A 327 -7.69 13.12 -4.19
C GLY A 327 -7.09 13.97 -3.06
N ILE A 328 -6.45 15.07 -3.46
CA ILE A 328 -5.91 16.06 -2.52
C ILE A 328 -6.96 17.12 -2.25
N TRP A 329 -7.22 17.42 -0.99
CA TRP A 329 -8.14 18.48 -0.59
C TRP A 329 -7.41 19.82 -0.47
N LYS A 330 -7.96 20.86 -1.11
CA LYS A 330 -7.53 22.24 -0.97
C LYS A 330 -8.72 23.15 -0.68
N THR A 331 -8.49 24.15 0.16
CA THR A 331 -9.50 25.19 0.42
C THR A 331 -9.24 26.38 -0.51
N ALA A 332 -10.28 26.91 -1.13
CA ALA A 332 -10.21 28.07 -1.99
C ALA A 332 -11.42 29.01 -1.72
N THR A 333 -11.24 30.29 -2.03
CA THR A 333 -12.35 31.26 -2.00
C THR A 333 -12.84 31.51 -3.43
N VAL A 334 -14.15 31.49 -3.61
CA VAL A 334 -14.76 31.78 -4.91
C VAL A 334 -14.60 33.27 -5.24
N GLN A 335 -13.96 33.54 -6.37
CA GLN A 335 -13.67 34.88 -6.86
C GLN A 335 -14.92 35.55 -7.50
N LEU A 336 -14.85 36.86 -7.73
CA LEU A 336 -15.92 37.63 -8.37
C LEU A 336 -16.32 37.11 -9.77
N ASN A 337 -15.39 36.47 -10.44
CA ASN A 337 -15.59 35.80 -11.72
C ASN A 337 -16.17 34.38 -11.58
N TYR A 338 -16.73 34.04 -10.40
CA TYR A 338 -17.29 32.69 -10.07
C TYR A 338 -16.36 31.53 -10.29
N HIS A 339 -15.02 31.73 -10.20
CA HIS A 339 -14.03 30.69 -10.27
C HIS A 339 -13.27 30.55 -8.97
N ILE A 340 -12.74 29.37 -8.74
CA ILE A 340 -11.70 29.10 -7.74
C ILE A 340 -10.36 28.86 -8.43
N ALA A 341 -9.26 29.24 -7.80
CA ALA A 341 -7.93 28.95 -8.26
C ALA A 341 -7.40 27.70 -7.56
N VAL A 342 -7.03 26.68 -8.34
CA VAL A 342 -6.43 25.43 -7.88
C VAL A 342 -5.28 25.09 -8.81
N ASP A 343 -4.08 24.88 -8.26
CA ASP A 343 -2.87 24.54 -9.01
C ASP A 343 -2.56 25.52 -10.17
N ARG A 344 -2.87 26.80 -9.97
CA ARG A 344 -2.78 27.89 -10.97
C ARG A 344 -3.76 27.77 -12.15
N MET A 345 -4.75 26.90 -12.05
CA MET A 345 -5.87 26.76 -12.98
C MET A 345 -7.16 27.28 -12.35
N TYR A 346 -8.13 27.67 -13.16
CA TYR A 346 -9.37 28.26 -12.71
C TYR A 346 -10.56 27.35 -13.06
N TYR A 347 -11.39 27.06 -12.06
CA TYR A 347 -12.55 26.20 -12.19
C TYR A 347 -13.81 26.92 -11.71
N SER A 348 -14.85 26.96 -12.55
CA SER A 348 -16.07 27.69 -12.23
C SER A 348 -16.93 26.95 -11.20
N VAL A 349 -17.64 27.73 -10.40
CA VAL A 349 -18.73 27.26 -9.51
C VAL A 349 -19.94 28.14 -9.72
N PRO A 350 -21.15 27.69 -9.38
CA PRO A 350 -22.34 28.54 -9.52
C PRO A 350 -22.12 29.90 -8.86
N PHE A 351 -22.44 31.00 -9.60
CA PHE A 351 -22.13 32.38 -9.21
C PHE A 351 -22.70 32.79 -7.84
N ARG A 352 -23.77 32.12 -7.37
CA ARG A 352 -24.36 32.34 -6.04
C ARG A 352 -23.40 32.05 -4.88
N TYR A 353 -22.28 31.37 -5.13
CA TYR A 353 -21.26 31.05 -4.13
C TYR A 353 -20.06 32.01 -4.13
N ILE A 354 -20.11 33.11 -4.87
CA ILE A 354 -19.07 34.17 -4.84
C ILE A 354 -18.77 34.55 -3.40
N HIS A 355 -17.49 34.76 -3.07
CA HIS A 355 -16.94 35.05 -1.75
C HIS A 355 -17.02 33.92 -0.71
N GLN A 356 -17.65 32.81 -1.00
CA GLN A 356 -17.67 31.68 -0.07
C GLN A 356 -16.37 30.87 -0.12
N LYS A 357 -15.97 30.32 1.03
CA LYS A 357 -14.89 29.37 1.13
C LYS A 357 -15.42 27.98 0.78
N VAL A 358 -14.80 27.31 -0.18
CA VAL A 358 -15.15 25.98 -0.67
C VAL A 358 -13.96 25.05 -0.56
N ARG A 359 -14.21 23.74 -0.49
CA ARG A 359 -13.17 22.71 -0.55
C ARG A 359 -13.14 22.11 -1.94
N ALA A 360 -11.97 22.03 -2.54
CA ALA A 360 -11.73 21.35 -3.82
C ALA A 360 -10.99 20.03 -3.58
N ARG A 361 -11.56 18.92 -4.05
CA ARG A 361 -10.93 17.61 -4.12
C ARG A 361 -10.32 17.43 -5.50
N ILE A 362 -9.01 17.35 -5.55
CA ILE A 362 -8.22 17.30 -6.78
C ILE A 362 -7.75 15.86 -6.95
N SER A 363 -8.33 15.14 -7.88
CA SER A 363 -7.91 13.80 -8.26
C SER A 363 -7.08 13.82 -9.57
N LYS A 364 -6.72 12.65 -10.06
CA LYS A 364 -5.95 12.53 -11.31
C LYS A 364 -6.69 13.09 -12.52
N TYR A 365 -8.00 12.91 -12.60
CA TYR A 365 -8.78 13.23 -13.79
C TYR A 365 -9.76 14.38 -13.60
N LYS A 366 -10.13 14.72 -12.36
CA LYS A 366 -11.18 15.69 -12.06
C LYS A 366 -10.88 16.57 -10.86
N VAL A 367 -11.57 17.69 -10.80
CA VAL A 367 -11.61 18.59 -9.66
C VAL A 367 -13.08 18.71 -9.24
N ASP A 368 -13.41 18.11 -8.11
CA ASP A 368 -14.74 18.20 -7.48
C ASP A 368 -14.71 19.30 -6.41
N ILE A 369 -15.71 20.17 -6.42
CA ILE A 369 -15.78 21.35 -5.54
C ILE A 369 -17.00 21.22 -4.63
N TYR A 370 -16.77 21.42 -3.32
CA TYR A 370 -17.75 21.19 -2.26
C TYR A 370 -17.95 22.43 -1.39
N LEU A 371 -19.20 22.67 -1.02
CA LEU A 371 -19.58 23.57 0.06
C LEU A 371 -20.20 22.74 1.20
N GLY A 372 -19.50 22.66 2.34
CA GLY A 372 -19.81 21.65 3.34
C GLY A 372 -19.64 20.25 2.75
N ASP A 373 -20.67 19.42 2.85
CA ASP A 373 -20.68 18.05 2.31
C ASP A 373 -21.37 17.94 0.92
N SER A 374 -21.88 19.06 0.39
CA SER A 374 -22.54 19.09 -0.90
C SER A 374 -21.57 19.42 -2.03
N ARG A 375 -21.48 18.53 -3.04
CA ARG A 375 -20.73 18.81 -4.27
C ARG A 375 -21.49 19.84 -5.11
N ILE A 376 -20.89 21.02 -5.31
CA ILE A 376 -21.48 22.15 -6.03
C ILE A 376 -21.01 22.29 -7.47
N ALA A 377 -19.85 21.70 -7.80
CA ALA A 377 -19.30 21.65 -9.15
C ALA A 377 -18.35 20.47 -9.33
N SER A 378 -18.17 20.03 -10.58
CA SER A 378 -17.20 19.02 -10.99
C SER A 378 -16.65 19.41 -12.36
N HIS A 379 -15.34 19.33 -12.53
CA HIS A 379 -14.65 19.68 -13.77
C HIS A 379 -13.59 18.63 -14.11
N PRO A 380 -13.32 18.37 -15.40
CA PRO A 380 -12.11 17.71 -15.82
C PRO A 380 -10.90 18.49 -15.31
N ARG A 381 -9.89 17.79 -14.75
CA ARG A 381 -8.65 18.44 -14.31
C ARG A 381 -7.88 18.99 -15.50
N LEU A 382 -7.52 20.25 -15.44
CA LEU A 382 -6.71 20.90 -16.45
C LEU A 382 -5.23 20.58 -16.22
N TYR A 383 -4.55 20.27 -17.31
CA TYR A 383 -3.10 20.09 -17.41
C TYR A 383 -2.58 21.03 -18.51
N GLY A 384 -1.45 21.65 -18.28
CA GLY A 384 -0.84 22.56 -19.25
C GLY A 384 -0.30 23.82 -18.61
N HIS A 385 -0.41 24.96 -19.33
CA HIS A 385 0.14 26.22 -18.77
C HIS A 385 -0.80 26.81 -17.71
N PRO A 386 -0.22 27.46 -16.70
CA PRO A 386 -0.99 28.17 -15.69
C PRO A 386 -1.91 29.23 -16.32
N GLY A 387 -3.07 29.44 -15.68
CA GLY A 387 -4.03 30.46 -16.09
C GLY A 387 -5.16 29.98 -16.98
N GLN A 388 -5.24 28.68 -17.26
CA GLN A 388 -6.35 28.10 -18.03
C GLN A 388 -7.64 28.08 -17.19
N TYR A 389 -8.78 28.19 -17.87
CA TYR A 389 -10.11 28.20 -17.29
C TYR A 389 -10.92 26.97 -17.74
N SER A 390 -11.56 26.31 -16.78
CA SER A 390 -12.64 25.36 -17.02
C SER A 390 -13.94 25.97 -16.54
N THR A 391 -14.75 26.46 -17.47
CA THR A 391 -15.96 27.20 -17.19
C THR A 391 -17.19 26.41 -17.65
N ASN A 392 -18.10 26.13 -16.71
CA ASN A 392 -19.42 25.61 -17.04
C ASN A 392 -20.40 26.80 -17.26
N PRO A 393 -21.05 26.91 -18.42
CA PRO A 393 -22.01 27.96 -18.67
C PRO A 393 -23.18 28.03 -17.66
N GLU A 394 -23.56 26.89 -17.07
CA GLU A 394 -24.59 26.83 -16.05
C GLU A 394 -24.21 27.53 -14.73
N HIS A 395 -22.92 27.75 -14.51
CA HIS A 395 -22.43 28.49 -13.35
C HIS A 395 -22.50 30.00 -13.47
N MET A 396 -22.78 30.50 -14.69
CA MET A 396 -22.81 31.94 -14.97
C MET A 396 -24.14 32.62 -14.60
N PRO A 397 -24.10 33.87 -14.19
CA PRO A 397 -25.32 34.67 -14.11
C PRO A 397 -25.95 34.89 -15.50
N ALA A 398 -27.26 35.12 -15.54
CA ALA A 398 -28.04 35.18 -16.79
C ALA A 398 -27.52 36.24 -17.78
N ASN A 399 -27.02 37.38 -17.29
CA ASN A 399 -26.41 38.43 -18.11
C ASN A 399 -25.11 38.00 -18.77
N HIS A 400 -24.26 37.18 -18.09
CA HIS A 400 -23.03 36.66 -18.66
C HIS A 400 -23.32 35.53 -19.67
N LYS A 401 -24.30 34.66 -19.42
CA LYS A 401 -24.76 33.67 -20.42
C LYS A 401 -25.17 34.34 -21.74
N LYS A 402 -25.97 35.42 -21.64
CA LYS A 402 -26.37 36.20 -22.82
C LYS A 402 -25.16 36.80 -23.56
N ALA A 403 -24.13 37.23 -22.85
CA ALA A 403 -22.92 37.76 -23.45
C ALA A 403 -22.08 36.72 -24.18
N LEU A 404 -22.05 35.44 -23.70
CA LEU A 404 -21.40 34.35 -24.44
C LEU A 404 -22.09 33.98 -25.74
N ASP A 405 -23.40 34.19 -25.83
CA ASP A 405 -24.15 33.99 -27.06
C ASP A 405 -23.86 35.07 -28.11
N TRP A 406 -23.10 36.11 -27.74
CA TRP A 406 -22.74 37.17 -28.66
C TRP A 406 -21.53 36.74 -29.48
N SER A 407 -21.79 36.56 -30.77
CA SER A 407 -20.75 36.36 -31.77
C SER A 407 -21.00 37.29 -32.94
N GLY A 408 -19.96 37.65 -33.66
CA GLY A 408 -20.11 38.45 -34.87
C GLY A 408 -21.11 37.84 -35.87
N ASP A 409 -21.06 36.52 -36.02
CA ASP A 409 -22.00 35.79 -36.89
C ASP A 409 -23.46 35.84 -36.43
N ARG A 410 -23.70 35.83 -35.13
CA ARG A 410 -25.05 36.00 -34.59
C ARG A 410 -25.59 37.39 -34.89
N PHE A 411 -24.78 38.43 -34.75
CA PHE A 411 -25.18 39.79 -35.08
C PHE A 411 -25.43 39.94 -36.58
N ARG A 412 -24.59 39.34 -37.45
CA ARG A 412 -24.81 39.31 -38.89
C ARG A 412 -26.10 38.61 -39.29
N LYS A 413 -26.39 37.42 -38.72
CA LYS A 413 -27.64 36.68 -38.96
C LYS A 413 -28.85 37.45 -38.49
N TRP A 414 -28.78 38.11 -37.31
CA TRP A 414 -29.87 38.95 -36.84
C TRP A 414 -30.08 40.17 -37.74
N ALA A 415 -29.02 40.84 -38.18
CA ALA A 415 -29.08 41.93 -39.13
C ALA A 415 -29.68 41.51 -40.49
N GLU A 416 -29.27 40.34 -41.00
CA GLU A 416 -29.78 39.72 -42.21
C GLU A 416 -31.29 39.46 -42.16
N SER A 417 -31.81 39.06 -40.98
CA SER A 417 -33.25 38.86 -40.78
C SER A 417 -34.08 40.16 -40.80
N ILE A 418 -33.44 41.34 -40.65
CA ILE A 418 -34.06 42.65 -40.68
C ILE A 418 -34.00 43.22 -42.10
N GLY A 419 -32.81 43.18 -42.75
CA GLY A 419 -32.65 43.63 -44.10
C GLY A 419 -31.19 43.77 -44.56
N PRO A 420 -30.96 43.87 -45.86
CA PRO A 420 -29.60 43.89 -46.43
C PRO A 420 -28.76 45.10 -46.03
N SER A 421 -29.39 46.29 -45.85
CA SER A 421 -28.65 47.48 -45.42
C SER A 421 -28.29 47.44 -43.95
N VAL A 422 -29.12 46.81 -43.13
CA VAL A 422 -28.81 46.57 -41.71
C VAL A 422 -27.63 45.57 -41.62
N TYR A 423 -27.64 44.51 -42.44
CA TYR A 423 -26.53 43.55 -42.49
C TYR A 423 -25.23 44.27 -42.84
N GLU A 424 -25.23 45.09 -43.89
CA GLU A 424 -24.04 45.79 -44.32
C GLU A 424 -23.49 46.75 -43.28
N VAL A 425 -24.33 47.49 -42.58
CA VAL A 425 -23.92 48.36 -41.45
C VAL A 425 -23.29 47.53 -40.30
N ILE A 426 -23.89 46.42 -39.92
CA ILE A 426 -23.40 45.61 -38.83
C ILE A 426 -22.07 44.92 -39.22
N ASP A 427 -21.96 44.40 -40.44
CA ASP A 427 -20.75 43.75 -40.94
C ASP A 427 -19.56 44.73 -41.05
N GLN A 428 -19.79 45.93 -41.60
CA GLN A 428 -18.78 46.98 -41.68
C GLN A 428 -18.39 47.49 -40.28
N LEU A 429 -19.35 47.62 -39.38
CA LEU A 429 -19.10 48.04 -38.00
C LEU A 429 -18.19 47.02 -37.29
N LEU A 430 -18.48 45.72 -37.36
CA LEU A 430 -17.68 44.65 -36.82
C LEU A 430 -16.26 44.63 -37.42
N LYS A 431 -16.15 44.73 -38.74
CA LYS A 431 -14.86 44.78 -39.45
C LYS A 431 -14.04 46.02 -39.11
N SER A 432 -14.65 47.11 -38.67
CA SER A 432 -13.97 48.37 -38.33
C SER A 432 -13.17 48.29 -37.02
N TYR A 433 -13.41 47.27 -36.19
CA TYR A 433 -12.69 47.06 -34.94
C TYR A 433 -11.56 46.06 -35.12
N LYS A 434 -10.47 46.25 -34.40
CA LYS A 434 -9.34 45.35 -34.38
C LYS A 434 -9.73 43.93 -33.91
N VAL A 435 -10.72 43.87 -33.00
CA VAL A 435 -11.32 42.66 -32.44
C VAL A 435 -12.84 42.86 -32.43
N GLU A 436 -13.58 41.97 -33.11
CA GLU A 436 -15.04 42.11 -33.33
C GLU A 436 -15.87 42.30 -32.05
N GLU A 437 -15.43 41.70 -30.92
CA GLU A 437 -16.07 41.81 -29.61
C GLU A 437 -16.23 43.25 -29.13
N GLN A 438 -15.35 44.17 -29.55
CA GLN A 438 -15.42 45.59 -29.20
C GLN A 438 -16.63 46.27 -29.81
N GLY A 439 -17.16 45.72 -30.92
CA GLY A 439 -18.33 46.21 -31.66
C GLY A 439 -19.65 45.69 -31.16
N TYR A 440 -19.70 44.62 -30.34
CA TYR A 440 -20.94 43.90 -29.98
C TYR A 440 -21.98 44.78 -29.30
N ASN A 441 -21.57 45.64 -28.36
CA ASN A 441 -22.47 46.56 -27.70
C ASN A 441 -23.10 47.58 -28.69
N ALA A 442 -22.33 48.05 -29.66
CA ALA A 442 -22.81 48.96 -30.69
C ALA A 442 -23.77 48.25 -31.65
N CYS A 443 -23.43 47.02 -32.09
CA CYS A 443 -24.30 46.19 -32.93
C CYS A 443 -25.66 45.92 -32.20
N MET A 444 -25.60 45.51 -30.94
CA MET A 444 -26.79 45.28 -30.12
C MET A 444 -27.68 46.53 -30.04
N SER A 445 -27.05 47.68 -29.82
CA SER A 445 -27.80 48.96 -29.68
C SER A 445 -28.46 49.38 -30.99
N ILE A 446 -27.83 49.14 -32.13
CA ILE A 446 -28.39 49.41 -33.48
C ILE A 446 -29.53 48.43 -33.79
N LEU A 447 -29.33 47.13 -33.58
CA LEU A 447 -30.34 46.11 -33.89
C LEU A 447 -31.59 46.26 -33.02
N LYS A 448 -31.46 46.69 -31.75
CA LYS A 448 -32.60 47.01 -30.86
C LYS A 448 -33.46 48.19 -31.35
N PHE A 449 -33.01 48.98 -32.31
CA PHE A 449 -33.88 49.98 -32.94
C PHE A 449 -35.05 49.34 -33.71
N ALA A 450 -34.85 48.11 -34.25
CA ALA A 450 -35.92 47.35 -34.89
C ALA A 450 -37.07 47.04 -33.91
N ASP A 451 -36.74 46.76 -32.63
CA ASP A 451 -37.75 46.52 -31.57
C ASP A 451 -38.41 47.80 -31.15
N LYS A 452 -37.69 48.94 -31.17
CA LYS A 452 -38.23 50.25 -30.74
C LYS A 452 -39.08 50.94 -31.80
N TYR A 453 -38.68 50.80 -33.06
CA TYR A 453 -39.34 51.48 -34.16
C TYR A 453 -40.08 50.53 -35.08
N THR A 454 -39.46 49.92 -36.04
CA THR A 454 -39.88 48.75 -36.82
C THR A 454 -38.67 48.26 -37.66
N PRO A 455 -38.63 46.99 -38.07
CA PRO A 455 -37.55 46.47 -38.95
C PRO A 455 -37.42 47.28 -40.25
N GLU A 456 -38.52 47.65 -40.89
CA GLU A 456 -38.52 48.37 -42.17
C GLU A 456 -38.00 49.82 -42.00
N ARG A 457 -38.25 50.45 -40.87
CA ARG A 457 -37.73 51.81 -40.58
C ARG A 457 -36.23 51.74 -40.31
N LEU A 458 -35.73 50.72 -39.61
CA LEU A 458 -34.31 50.53 -39.39
C LEU A 458 -33.58 50.26 -40.69
N GLU A 459 -34.16 49.44 -41.60
CA GLU A 459 -33.57 49.12 -42.90
C GLU A 459 -33.44 50.41 -43.74
N LYS A 460 -34.48 51.21 -43.85
CA LYS A 460 -34.46 52.52 -44.55
C LYS A 460 -33.44 53.50 -43.96
N THR A 461 -33.30 53.50 -42.64
CA THR A 461 -32.36 54.36 -41.94
C THR A 461 -30.93 53.92 -42.20
N CYS A 462 -30.65 52.63 -42.21
CA CYS A 462 -29.33 52.05 -42.52
C CYS A 462 -28.98 52.30 -43.99
N ALA A 463 -29.92 52.14 -44.94
CA ALA A 463 -29.72 52.47 -46.36
C ALA A 463 -29.32 53.89 -46.54
N LYS A 464 -30.04 54.85 -45.91
CA LYS A 464 -29.72 56.28 -45.95
C LYS A 464 -28.36 56.58 -45.28
N ALA A 465 -28.02 55.94 -44.20
CA ALA A 465 -26.73 56.13 -43.52
C ALA A 465 -25.56 55.67 -44.40
N LEU A 466 -25.65 54.51 -45.05
CA LEU A 466 -24.65 53.97 -45.97
C LEU A 466 -24.42 54.83 -47.22
N SER A 467 -25.44 55.59 -47.65
CA SER A 467 -25.29 56.52 -48.78
C SER A 467 -24.45 57.75 -48.43
N VAL A 468 -24.22 58.03 -47.14
CA VAL A 468 -23.51 59.25 -46.71
C VAL A 468 -22.24 58.92 -45.89
N ILE A 469 -22.24 57.80 -45.18
CA ILE A 469 -21.18 57.44 -44.26
C ILE A 469 -20.68 56.01 -44.58
N THR A 470 -19.35 55.87 -44.77
CA THR A 470 -18.75 54.58 -45.11
C THR A 470 -18.91 53.52 -44.01
N VAL A 471 -18.76 53.90 -42.76
CA VAL A 471 -18.97 53.02 -41.59
C VAL A 471 -19.90 53.74 -40.58
N PRO A 472 -21.21 53.60 -40.74
CA PRO A 472 -22.17 54.24 -39.82
C PRO A 472 -22.07 53.64 -38.43
N ARG A 473 -22.03 54.51 -37.42
CA ARG A 473 -22.00 54.14 -36.00
C ARG A 473 -23.36 54.37 -35.34
N TYR A 474 -23.55 53.86 -34.16
CA TYR A 474 -24.80 53.99 -33.38
C TYR A 474 -25.36 55.42 -33.36
N LYS A 475 -24.49 56.43 -33.14
CA LYS A 475 -24.90 57.84 -33.15
C LYS A 475 -25.47 58.28 -34.48
N ASP A 476 -24.86 57.85 -35.60
CA ASP A 476 -25.28 58.23 -36.93
C ASP A 476 -26.63 57.61 -37.26
N ILE A 477 -26.81 56.31 -36.98
CA ILE A 477 -28.09 55.61 -37.17
C ILE A 477 -29.17 56.23 -36.31
N LYS A 478 -28.86 56.60 -35.06
CA LYS A 478 -29.82 57.28 -34.20
C LYS A 478 -30.26 58.63 -34.75
N THR A 479 -29.31 59.48 -35.15
CA THR A 479 -29.60 60.82 -35.69
C THR A 479 -30.40 60.79 -37.01
N ILE A 480 -30.13 59.84 -37.90
CA ILE A 480 -30.85 59.71 -39.18
C ILE A 480 -32.23 59.08 -39.00
N GLY A 481 -32.41 58.26 -37.93
CA GLY A 481 -33.67 57.56 -37.64
C GLY A 481 -34.64 58.29 -36.78
N GLU A 482 -34.20 59.33 -36.04
CA GLU A 482 -35.04 60.34 -35.33
C GLU A 482 -35.50 61.41 -36.34
#